data_11b4252aa5bb7afcc4f49b2089f6d420
#
_entry.id   11b4252aa5bb7afcc4f49b2089f6d420
#
_cell.length_a   1.000
_cell.length_b   1.000
_cell.length_c   1.000
_cell.angle_alpha   90.00
_cell.angle_beta   90.00
_cell.angle_gamma   90.00
#
_symmetry.space_group_name_H-M   'P 1'
#
loop_
_entity.id
_entity.type
_entity.pdbx_description
1 polymer ?
#
loop_
_entity_poly.entity_id
_entity_poly.type
_entity_poly.pdbx_seq_one_letter_code
_entity_poly.pdbx_strand_id
1 'polypeptide(L)'
;MGIPVLYLVKYHNDQKAAMMARPEMRDRAEVHKKAIMDFGGTPIAQFGSYGEWDMVYIYEMPDQVALAANLHLTDSFGLAKESKAIPLLKIEDLLLRCIQLISLDLCQPIQFEIYLSNDL
;
A
#
# COMPACT_ATOMS: atom_id res chain seq x y z
N MET A 1 -14.36 0.33 8.40
CA MET A 1 -13.01 0.92 8.40
C MET A 1 -12.15 0.21 7.39
N GLY A 2 -11.50 0.97 6.53
CA GLY A 2 -10.69 0.41 5.48
C GLY A 2 -9.24 0.18 5.90
N ILE A 3 -8.55 -0.61 5.09
CA ILE A 3 -7.12 -0.85 5.24
C ILE A 3 -6.42 0.07 4.25
N PRO A 4 -5.62 1.05 4.70
CA PRO A 4 -4.79 1.83 3.79
C PRO A 4 -3.67 0.97 3.22
N VAL A 5 -3.37 1.15 1.94
CA VAL A 5 -2.37 0.35 1.23
C VAL A 5 -1.48 1.26 0.41
N LEU A 6 -0.19 0.98 0.45
CA LEU A 6 0.80 1.53 -0.45
C LEU A 6 1.18 0.45 -1.46
N TYR A 7 0.89 0.67 -2.74
CA TYR A 7 1.13 -0.30 -3.80
C TYR A 7 2.19 0.23 -4.75
N LEU A 8 3.27 -0.51 -4.89
CA LEU A 8 4.42 -0.15 -5.72
C LEU A 8 4.48 -1.10 -6.90
N VAL A 9 4.68 -0.56 -8.10
CA VAL A 9 4.70 -1.35 -9.33
C VAL A 9 5.94 -1.02 -10.14
N LYS A 10 6.57 -2.07 -10.65
CA LYS A 10 7.65 -2.00 -11.62
C LYS A 10 7.23 -2.78 -12.86
N TYR A 11 7.20 -2.12 -14.01
CA TYR A 11 6.79 -2.74 -15.26
C TYR A 11 7.95 -3.39 -15.99
N HIS A 12 7.64 -4.34 -16.86
CA HIS A 12 8.64 -4.85 -17.81
C HIS A 12 9.09 -3.73 -18.75
N ASN A 13 10.35 -3.76 -19.16
CA ASN A 13 10.93 -2.69 -19.98
C ASN A 13 10.18 -2.46 -21.29
N ASP A 14 9.75 -3.55 -21.95
CA ASP A 14 8.98 -3.47 -23.20
C ASP A 14 7.61 -2.85 -22.97
N GLN A 15 6.93 -3.19 -21.89
CA GLN A 15 5.64 -2.60 -21.53
C GLN A 15 5.78 -1.13 -21.16
N LYS A 16 6.84 -0.78 -20.44
CA LYS A 16 7.11 0.60 -20.04
C LYS A 16 7.31 1.49 -21.27
N ALA A 17 8.10 1.04 -22.23
CA ALA A 17 8.33 1.79 -23.48
C ALA A 17 7.02 1.98 -24.27
N ALA A 18 6.19 0.94 -24.37
CA ALA A 18 4.91 1.02 -25.04
C ALA A 18 3.96 1.99 -24.36
N MET A 19 3.93 1.99 -23.04
CA MET A 19 3.09 2.89 -22.26
C MET A 19 3.52 4.34 -22.38
N MET A 20 4.82 4.60 -22.42
CA MET A 20 5.36 5.95 -22.57
C MET A 20 5.06 6.54 -23.96
N ALA A 21 4.98 5.69 -24.99
CA ALA A 21 4.73 6.12 -26.36
C ALA A 21 3.26 6.41 -26.66
N ARG A 22 2.34 6.09 -25.75
CA ARG A 22 0.90 6.18 -25.96
C ARG A 22 0.21 6.88 -24.79
N PRO A 23 -0.99 7.45 -24.98
CA PRO A 23 -1.76 8.04 -23.87
C PRO A 23 -2.27 7.00 -22.86
N GLU A 24 -1.90 5.76 -23.01
CA GLU A 24 -2.34 4.63 -22.17
C GLU A 24 -1.90 4.73 -20.72
N MET A 25 -0.86 5.50 -20.43
CA MET A 25 -0.46 5.72 -19.03
C MET A 25 -1.57 6.40 -18.23
N ARG A 26 -2.27 7.34 -18.85
CA ARG A 26 -3.44 7.98 -18.23
C ARG A 26 -4.55 6.97 -18.02
N ASP A 27 -4.79 6.15 -19.05
CA ASP A 27 -5.82 5.10 -18.98
C ASP A 27 -5.51 4.05 -17.91
N ARG A 28 -4.24 3.74 -17.71
CA ARG A 28 -3.82 2.82 -16.65
C ARG A 28 -4.17 3.32 -15.26
N ALA A 29 -3.96 4.61 -15.01
CA ALA A 29 -4.32 5.20 -13.74
C ALA A 29 -5.84 5.10 -13.51
N GLU A 30 -6.63 5.37 -14.54
CA GLU A 30 -8.10 5.28 -14.46
C GLU A 30 -8.57 3.84 -14.31
N VAL A 31 -7.94 2.89 -15.02
CA VAL A 31 -8.25 1.46 -14.88
C VAL A 31 -7.97 0.98 -13.47
N HIS A 32 -6.86 1.41 -12.87
CA HIS A 32 -6.52 1.04 -11.51
C HIS A 32 -7.53 1.60 -10.50
N LYS A 33 -7.92 2.87 -10.67
CA LYS A 33 -8.95 3.49 -9.82
C LYS A 33 -10.25 2.71 -9.88
N LYS A 34 -10.68 2.35 -11.09
CA LYS A 34 -11.90 1.58 -11.28
C LYS A 34 -11.81 0.22 -10.61
N ALA A 35 -10.68 -0.47 -10.76
CA ALA A 35 -10.47 -1.77 -10.13
C ALA A 35 -10.56 -1.67 -8.60
N ILE A 36 -9.99 -0.64 -8.02
CA ILE A 36 -10.10 -0.40 -6.57
C ILE A 36 -11.56 -0.18 -6.16
N MET A 37 -12.28 0.66 -6.90
CA MET A 37 -13.68 0.96 -6.60
C MET A 37 -14.59 -0.27 -6.79
N ASP A 38 -14.31 -1.09 -7.78
CA ASP A 38 -15.09 -2.32 -8.03
C ASP A 38 -14.98 -3.31 -6.87
N PHE A 39 -13.89 -3.30 -6.12
CA PHE A 39 -13.71 -4.10 -4.91
C PHE A 39 -14.18 -3.38 -3.64
N GLY A 40 -14.85 -2.26 -3.78
CA GLY A 40 -15.36 -1.50 -2.64
C GLY A 40 -14.34 -0.59 -1.97
N GLY A 41 -13.18 -0.41 -2.60
CA GLY A 41 -12.13 0.43 -2.07
C GLY A 41 -12.24 1.89 -2.49
N THR A 42 -11.36 2.71 -1.95
CA THR A 42 -11.29 4.15 -2.22
C THR A 42 -9.89 4.51 -2.69
N PRO A 43 -9.72 4.97 -3.95
CA PRO A 43 -8.43 5.50 -4.40
C PRO A 43 -8.13 6.80 -3.65
N ILE A 44 -6.89 6.95 -3.18
CA ILE A 44 -6.47 8.15 -2.43
C ILE A 44 -5.53 8.99 -3.28
N ALA A 45 -4.46 8.39 -3.82
CA ALA A 45 -3.46 9.12 -4.59
C ALA A 45 -2.75 8.18 -5.56
N GLN A 46 -2.25 8.75 -6.65
CA GLN A 46 -1.47 8.03 -7.65
C GLN A 46 -0.29 8.89 -8.07
N PHE A 47 0.87 8.28 -8.13
CA PHE A 47 2.11 8.97 -8.51
C PHE A 47 2.89 8.12 -9.52
N GLY A 48 3.46 8.79 -10.52
CA GLY A 48 4.56 8.21 -11.27
C GLY A 48 5.84 8.35 -10.46
N SER A 49 6.72 7.36 -10.56
CA SER A 49 8.02 7.40 -9.90
C SER A 49 9.12 7.22 -10.94
N TYR A 50 10.26 7.78 -10.68
CA TYR A 50 11.42 7.67 -11.56
C TYR A 50 12.62 7.05 -10.85
N GLY A 51 12.38 6.42 -9.70
CA GLY A 51 13.37 5.66 -8.96
C GLY A 51 13.30 4.18 -9.29
N GLU A 52 13.40 3.36 -8.27
CA GLU A 52 13.31 1.90 -8.41
C GLU A 52 11.94 1.44 -8.92
N TRP A 53 10.89 2.12 -8.51
CA TRP A 53 9.51 1.79 -8.87
C TRP A 53 8.99 2.75 -9.93
N ASP A 54 8.11 2.27 -10.79
CA ASP A 54 7.55 3.06 -11.88
C ASP A 54 6.28 3.80 -11.47
N MET A 55 5.42 3.15 -10.71
CA MET A 55 4.17 3.74 -10.24
C MET A 55 3.96 3.47 -8.77
N VAL A 56 3.32 4.42 -8.10
CA VAL A 56 2.98 4.34 -6.69
C VAL A 56 1.50 4.67 -6.55
N TYR A 57 0.75 3.77 -5.91
CA TYR A 57 -0.67 3.95 -5.66
C TYR A 57 -0.93 3.90 -4.16
N ILE A 58 -1.75 4.83 -3.70
CA ILE A 58 -2.22 4.84 -2.32
C ILE A 58 -3.74 4.73 -2.36
N TYR A 59 -4.27 3.73 -1.67
CA TYR A 59 -5.71 3.49 -1.66
C TYR A 59 -6.11 2.82 -0.35
N GLU A 60 -7.41 2.70 -0.14
CA GLU A 60 -7.98 2.07 1.03
C GLU A 60 -8.93 0.97 0.58
N MET A 61 -8.77 -0.23 1.14
CA MET A 61 -9.64 -1.37 0.86
C MET A 61 -10.54 -1.66 2.06
N PRO A 62 -11.77 -2.15 1.83
CA PRO A 62 -12.70 -2.37 2.94
C PRO A 62 -12.25 -3.45 3.93
N ASP A 63 -11.57 -4.49 3.43
CA ASP A 63 -11.10 -5.59 4.27
C ASP A 63 -9.95 -6.35 3.60
N GLN A 64 -9.40 -7.32 4.31
CA GLN A 64 -8.26 -8.12 3.82
C GLN A 64 -8.62 -8.98 2.62
N VAL A 65 -9.85 -9.50 2.56
CA VAL A 65 -10.29 -10.35 1.47
C VAL A 65 -10.37 -9.55 0.18
N ALA A 66 -10.96 -8.36 0.23
CA ALA A 66 -11.02 -7.45 -0.93
C ALA A 66 -9.63 -7.07 -1.41
N LEU A 67 -8.72 -6.78 -0.49
CA LEU A 67 -7.33 -6.45 -0.81
C LEU A 67 -6.64 -7.63 -1.51
N ALA A 68 -6.72 -8.81 -0.95
CA ALA A 68 -6.10 -10.01 -1.51
C ALA A 68 -6.67 -10.33 -2.90
N ALA A 69 -7.99 -10.27 -3.06
CA ALA A 69 -8.65 -10.52 -4.34
C ALA A 69 -8.21 -9.51 -5.41
N ASN A 70 -8.14 -8.23 -5.04
CA ASN A 70 -7.67 -7.18 -5.94
C ASN A 70 -6.22 -7.42 -6.39
N LEU A 71 -5.34 -7.78 -5.47
CA LEU A 71 -3.94 -8.03 -5.79
C LEU A 71 -3.78 -9.25 -6.70
N HIS A 72 -4.51 -10.33 -6.43
CA HIS A 72 -4.48 -11.52 -7.28
C HIS A 72 -4.97 -11.22 -8.69
N LEU A 73 -6.04 -10.46 -8.81
CA LEU A 73 -6.56 -10.07 -10.12
C LEU A 73 -5.56 -9.21 -10.88
N THR A 74 -4.98 -8.22 -10.20
CA THR A 74 -3.98 -7.34 -10.81
C THR A 74 -2.75 -8.11 -11.28
N ASP A 75 -2.25 -9.02 -10.46
CA ASP A 75 -1.10 -9.85 -10.81
C ASP A 75 -1.39 -10.78 -11.99
N SER A 76 -2.64 -11.22 -12.15
CA SER A 76 -3.05 -12.12 -13.24
C SER A 76 -2.90 -11.50 -14.62
N PHE A 77 -2.88 -10.16 -14.72
CA PHE A 77 -2.70 -9.48 -16.00
C PHE A 77 -1.26 -9.53 -16.51
N GLY A 78 -0.29 -9.85 -15.65
CA GLY A 78 1.10 -10.06 -16.04
C GLY A 78 1.85 -8.82 -16.51
N LEU A 79 1.34 -7.62 -16.24
CA LEU A 79 1.94 -6.36 -16.69
C LEU A 79 3.12 -5.93 -15.83
N ALA A 80 3.09 -6.26 -14.56
CA ALA A 80 4.14 -5.88 -13.62
C ALA A 80 5.26 -6.91 -13.63
N LYS A 81 6.50 -6.45 -13.75
CA LYS A 81 7.67 -7.27 -13.50
C LYS A 81 7.78 -7.61 -12.02
N GLU A 82 7.48 -6.64 -11.19
CA GLU A 82 7.51 -6.77 -9.74
C GLU A 82 6.49 -5.81 -9.15
N SER A 83 5.81 -6.25 -8.12
CA SER A 83 4.88 -5.41 -7.38
C SER A 83 5.00 -5.69 -5.90
N LYS A 84 4.66 -4.68 -5.10
CA LYS A 84 4.72 -4.79 -3.65
C LYS A 84 3.55 -4.04 -3.05
N ALA A 85 2.74 -4.72 -2.28
CA ALA A 85 1.64 -4.11 -1.54
C ALA A 85 2.01 -4.05 -0.07
N ILE A 86 1.98 -2.86 0.50
CA ILE A 86 2.31 -2.63 1.90
C ILE A 86 1.04 -2.16 2.61
N PRO A 87 0.41 -3.02 3.43
CA PRO A 87 -0.69 -2.56 4.27
C PRO A 87 -0.17 -1.55 5.29
N LEU A 88 -0.93 -0.49 5.48
CA LEU A 88 -0.56 0.60 6.37
C LEU A 88 -1.51 0.63 7.57
N LEU A 89 -1.03 1.18 8.66
CA LEU A 89 -1.84 1.47 9.83
C LEU A 89 -1.82 2.97 10.07
N LYS A 90 -2.96 3.50 10.51
CA LYS A 90 -2.99 4.87 10.98
C LYS A 90 -2.16 4.98 12.25
N ILE A 91 -1.39 6.05 12.36
CA ILE A 91 -0.52 6.25 13.53
C ILE A 91 -1.35 6.24 14.82
N GLU A 92 -2.54 6.83 14.78
CA GLU A 92 -3.43 6.87 15.95
C GLU A 92 -3.77 5.47 16.45
N ASP A 93 -4.09 4.55 15.53
CA ASP A 93 -4.45 3.18 15.88
C ASP A 93 -3.25 2.42 16.44
N LEU A 94 -2.08 2.61 15.84
CA LEU A 94 -0.85 2.01 16.31
C LEU A 94 -0.48 2.49 17.70
N LEU A 95 -0.54 3.80 17.93
CA LEU A 95 -0.23 4.40 19.22
C LEU A 95 -1.22 3.96 20.29
N LEU A 96 -2.51 3.91 19.96
CA LEU A 96 -3.52 3.45 20.89
C LEU A 96 -3.25 2.01 21.34
N ARG A 97 -2.87 1.14 20.41
CA ARG A 97 -2.53 -0.25 20.75
C ARG A 97 -1.30 -0.33 21.63
N CYS A 98 -0.28 0.47 21.36
CA CYS A 98 0.92 0.55 22.17
C CYS A 98 0.60 1.01 23.60
N ILE A 99 -0.24 2.05 23.71
CA ILE A 99 -0.68 2.55 25.03
C ILE A 99 -1.44 1.47 25.79
N GLN A 100 -2.33 0.74 25.14
CA GLN A 100 -3.07 -0.36 25.77
C GLN A 100 -2.13 -1.44 26.30
N LEU A 101 -1.12 -1.83 25.51
CA LEU A 101 -0.15 -2.83 25.90
C LEU A 101 0.71 -2.35 27.08
N ILE A 102 1.13 -1.09 27.06
CA ILE A 102 1.88 -0.48 28.16
C ILE A 102 1.03 -0.44 29.44
N SER A 103 -0.24 -0.10 29.32
CA SER A 103 -1.16 -0.06 30.46
C SER A 103 -1.38 -1.43 31.08
N LEU A 104 -1.40 -2.48 30.28
CA LEU A 104 -1.51 -3.86 30.77
C LEU A 104 -0.23 -4.30 31.45
N ASP A 105 0.88 -3.70 31.10
CA ASP A 105 2.22 -4.06 31.58
C ASP A 105 2.78 -3.00 32.54
N LEU A 106 1.91 -2.45 33.36
CA LEU A 106 2.24 -1.38 34.32
C LEU A 106 3.39 -1.69 35.26
N CYS A 107 3.72 -2.98 35.45
CA CYS A 107 4.79 -3.39 36.29
C CYS A 107 6.17 -3.37 35.63
N GLN A 108 6.29 -2.93 34.38
CA GLN A 108 7.57 -2.96 33.66
C GLN A 108 7.89 -1.65 32.92
N PRO A 109 7.95 -0.51 33.62
CA PRO A 109 8.32 0.76 32.98
C PRO A 109 9.74 0.75 32.42
N ILE A 110 10.62 -0.09 32.96
CA ILE A 110 12.00 -0.22 32.52
C ILE A 110 12.09 -0.73 31.08
N GLN A 111 11.21 -1.66 30.68
CA GLN A 111 11.19 -2.16 29.32
C GLN A 111 10.82 -1.09 28.29
N PHE A 112 9.93 -0.19 28.68
CA PHE A 112 9.55 0.93 27.83
C PHE A 112 10.72 1.88 27.61
N GLU A 113 11.49 2.19 28.66
CA GLU A 113 12.68 3.03 28.55
C GLU A 113 13.75 2.40 27.67
N ILE A 114 13.97 1.09 27.81
CA ILE A 114 14.92 0.34 26.97
C ILE A 114 14.48 0.41 25.50
N TYR A 115 13.20 0.26 25.25
CA TYR A 115 12.64 0.31 23.91
C TYR A 115 12.89 1.68 23.26
N LEU A 116 12.66 2.75 23.99
CA LEU A 116 12.94 4.11 23.52
C LEU A 116 14.43 4.34 23.27
N SER A 117 15.29 3.79 24.12
CA SER A 117 16.73 3.92 23.98
C SER A 117 17.27 3.28 22.69
N ASN A 118 16.66 2.20 22.24
CA ASN A 118 17.07 1.48 21.05
C ASN A 118 16.73 2.21 19.76
N ASP A 119 15.85 3.19 19.80
CA ASP A 119 15.50 4.03 18.65
C ASP A 119 16.49 5.17 18.40
N LEU A 120 17.44 5.32 19.31
CA LEU A 120 18.49 6.33 19.19
C LEU A 120 19.77 5.71 18.65
#